data_e9f99acc048d6f8be278a80f6fc05057
#
_entry.id   e9f99acc048d6f8be278a80f6fc05057
#
_cell.length_a   1.000
_cell.length_b   1.000
_cell.length_c   1.000
_cell.angle_alpha   90.00
_cell.angle_beta   90.00
_cell.angle_gamma   90.00
#
_symmetry.space_group_name_H-M   'P 1'
#
loop_
_entity.id
_entity.type
_entity.pdbx_description
1 polymer ?
#
loop_
_entity_poly.entity_id
_entity_poly.type
_entity_poly.pdbx_seq_one_letter_code
_entity_poly.pdbx_strand_id
1 'polypeptide(L)'
;LKDKVAIITGGDSGIRRAVAVFYAKEGAKLDLVYYNEERDANDTKDYIERLGGEVLLIHGDLKNKDFSNFIVNETLDCYGKIDILVNNAGVQYFADNLTDISNEQFDYTMKSNIYSMFYLTKAVLPYLKSGSSIINTTSITTYNGEGDLIDYVTSKGAIVGFTRALATNLAPKNIRVNAVAPGPFWTALQPASRKAKDIPTFGSTGPMKRAGQPYEIAAIYVYLASNDSSYTTGQVIHVNGGEYKG
;
A
#
# COMPACT_ATOMS: atom_id res chain seq x y z
N LEU A 1 6.55 -16.29 -5.53
CA LEU A 1 6.02 -15.33 -6.53
C LEU A 1 6.81 -15.38 -7.84
N LYS A 2 7.52 -16.49 -8.07
CA LYS A 2 8.40 -16.66 -9.23
C LYS A 2 7.71 -16.23 -10.53
N ASP A 3 8.39 -15.38 -11.28
CA ASP A 3 7.96 -14.83 -12.57
C ASP A 3 6.64 -14.00 -12.55
N LYS A 4 6.07 -13.69 -11.39
CA LYS A 4 4.96 -12.74 -11.25
C LYS A 4 5.45 -11.31 -11.42
N VAL A 5 4.63 -10.46 -12.04
CA VAL A 5 4.89 -9.03 -12.20
C VAL A 5 4.01 -8.25 -11.23
N ALA A 6 4.63 -7.44 -10.38
CA ALA A 6 3.95 -6.68 -9.33
C ALA A 6 4.20 -5.18 -9.46
N ILE A 7 3.12 -4.39 -9.54
CA ILE A 7 3.16 -2.93 -9.39
C ILE A 7 2.97 -2.61 -7.90
N ILE A 8 3.89 -1.83 -7.32
CA ILE A 8 3.84 -1.38 -5.92
C ILE A 8 3.89 0.14 -5.88
N THR A 9 2.84 0.78 -5.36
CA THR A 9 2.79 2.23 -5.26
C THR A 9 3.46 2.74 -3.99
N GLY A 10 4.29 3.79 -4.14
CA GLY A 10 5.10 4.35 -3.07
C GLY A 10 6.26 3.45 -2.64
N GLY A 11 6.87 2.69 -3.56
CA GLY A 11 7.90 1.67 -3.31
C GLY A 11 9.23 2.13 -2.71
N ASP A 12 9.34 3.40 -2.37
CA ASP A 12 10.53 4.11 -1.94
C ASP A 12 10.93 3.83 -0.48
N SER A 13 9.97 3.70 0.46
CA SER A 13 10.30 3.64 1.90
C SER A 13 9.35 2.81 2.74
N GLY A 14 9.71 2.53 4.01
CA GLY A 14 8.86 1.91 5.02
C GLY A 14 8.32 0.53 4.64
N ILE A 15 7.02 0.32 4.85
CA ILE A 15 6.34 -0.95 4.55
C ILE A 15 6.51 -1.32 3.08
N ARG A 16 6.41 -0.35 2.19
CA ARG A 16 6.46 -0.50 0.74
C ARG A 16 7.79 -1.08 0.27
N ARG A 17 8.90 -0.51 0.76
CA ARG A 17 10.26 -1.04 0.52
C ARG A 17 10.40 -2.48 1.02
N ALA A 18 9.88 -2.76 2.22
CA ALA A 18 9.94 -4.12 2.77
C ALA A 18 9.13 -5.11 1.91
N VAL A 19 7.93 -4.74 1.45
CA VAL A 19 7.12 -5.55 0.53
C VAL A 19 7.87 -5.81 -0.78
N ALA A 20 8.47 -4.77 -1.38
CA ALA A 20 9.25 -4.90 -2.60
C ALA A 20 10.41 -5.88 -2.46
N VAL A 21 11.18 -5.76 -1.37
CA VAL A 21 12.30 -6.66 -1.08
C VAL A 21 11.84 -8.11 -0.88
N PHE A 22 10.73 -8.33 -0.18
CA PHE A 22 10.19 -9.67 0.03
C PHE A 22 9.68 -10.27 -1.29
N TYR A 23 8.99 -9.49 -2.12
CA TYR A 23 8.53 -9.94 -3.43
C TYR A 23 9.70 -10.31 -4.36
N ALA A 24 10.77 -9.50 -4.36
CA ALA A 24 11.99 -9.81 -5.11
C ALA A 24 12.63 -11.13 -4.65
N LYS A 25 12.72 -11.37 -3.33
CA LYS A 25 13.21 -12.63 -2.78
C LYS A 25 12.37 -13.85 -3.16
N GLU A 26 11.07 -13.64 -3.40
CA GLU A 26 10.15 -14.65 -3.91
C GLU A 26 10.18 -14.78 -5.44
N GLY A 27 11.07 -14.06 -6.13
CA GLY A 27 11.28 -14.14 -7.57
C GLY A 27 10.27 -13.36 -8.40
N ALA A 28 9.60 -12.36 -7.83
CA ALA A 28 8.76 -11.45 -8.58
C ALA A 28 9.59 -10.37 -9.29
N LYS A 29 9.12 -9.95 -10.47
CA LYS A 29 9.57 -8.74 -11.17
C LYS A 29 8.76 -7.56 -10.69
N LEU A 30 9.40 -6.43 -10.44
CA LEU A 30 8.79 -5.33 -9.73
C LEU A 30 8.75 -4.06 -10.56
N ASP A 31 7.64 -3.35 -10.43
CA ASP A 31 7.49 -1.96 -10.82
C ASP A 31 7.20 -1.13 -9.57
N LEU A 32 8.12 -0.24 -9.23
CA LEU A 32 8.04 0.62 -8.06
C LEU A 32 7.70 2.05 -8.48
N VAL A 33 6.48 2.46 -8.16
CA VAL A 33 6.00 3.82 -8.44
C VAL A 33 6.33 4.72 -7.24
N TYR A 34 7.05 5.83 -7.48
CA TYR A 34 7.43 6.79 -6.45
C TYR A 34 7.15 8.24 -6.89
N TYR A 35 7.14 9.18 -5.94
CA TYR A 35 6.82 10.59 -6.24
C TYR A 35 8.00 11.53 -5.97
N ASN A 36 8.44 11.73 -4.73
CA ASN A 36 9.46 12.71 -4.38
C ASN A 36 10.78 12.11 -3.88
N GLU A 37 10.77 10.85 -3.46
CA GLU A 37 11.88 10.24 -2.73
C GLU A 37 12.78 9.44 -3.70
N GLU A 38 13.38 10.15 -4.68
CA GLU A 38 14.20 9.53 -5.73
C GLU A 38 15.40 8.75 -5.17
N ARG A 39 16.05 9.29 -4.13
CA ARG A 39 17.17 8.62 -3.47
C ARG A 39 16.74 7.29 -2.86
N ASP A 40 15.65 7.29 -2.09
CA ASP A 40 15.14 6.10 -1.43
C ASP A 40 14.65 5.05 -2.44
N ALA A 41 14.07 5.49 -3.56
CA ALA A 41 13.68 4.62 -4.65
C ALA A 41 14.89 3.94 -5.30
N ASN A 42 15.95 4.70 -5.59
CA ASN A 42 17.21 4.17 -6.13
C ASN A 42 17.91 3.23 -5.14
N ASP A 43 18.00 3.59 -3.85
CA ASP A 43 18.56 2.73 -2.81
C ASP A 43 17.79 1.41 -2.70
N THR A 44 16.47 1.45 -2.89
CA THR A 44 15.61 0.25 -2.90
C THR A 44 15.89 -0.60 -4.14
N LYS A 45 15.97 0.02 -5.31
CA LYS A 45 16.33 -0.65 -6.56
C LYS A 45 17.68 -1.35 -6.45
N ASP A 46 18.74 -0.61 -6.07
CA ASP A 46 20.09 -1.14 -5.93
C ASP A 46 20.13 -2.34 -4.97
N TYR A 47 19.36 -2.28 -3.89
CA TYR A 47 19.26 -3.39 -2.94
C TYR A 47 18.62 -4.62 -3.56
N ILE A 48 17.52 -4.45 -4.31
CA ILE A 48 16.81 -5.53 -4.99
C ILE A 48 17.68 -6.16 -6.09
N GLU A 49 18.37 -5.34 -6.90
CA GLU A 49 19.28 -5.82 -7.96
C GLU A 49 20.46 -6.60 -7.39
N ARG A 50 21.01 -6.19 -6.25
CA ARG A 50 22.05 -6.97 -5.53
C ARG A 50 21.55 -8.34 -5.04
N LEU A 51 20.26 -8.51 -4.83
CA LEU A 51 19.62 -9.79 -4.51
C LEU A 51 19.32 -10.63 -5.76
N GLY A 52 19.63 -10.12 -6.96
CA GLY A 52 19.31 -10.77 -8.24
C GLY A 52 17.88 -10.55 -8.71
N GLY A 53 17.14 -9.60 -8.11
CA GLY A 53 15.79 -9.23 -8.53
C GLY A 53 15.79 -8.26 -9.70
N GLU A 54 14.66 -8.19 -10.41
CA GLU A 54 14.40 -7.23 -11.49
C GLU A 54 13.45 -6.15 -11.01
N VAL A 55 13.77 -4.87 -11.24
CA VAL A 55 12.95 -3.74 -10.80
C VAL A 55 12.98 -2.58 -11.79
N LEU A 56 11.81 -2.11 -12.17
CA LEU A 56 11.56 -0.87 -12.91
C LEU A 56 11.16 0.23 -11.92
N LEU A 57 11.76 1.42 -12.04
CA LEU A 57 11.33 2.60 -11.28
C LEU A 57 10.50 3.51 -12.16
N ILE A 58 9.32 3.91 -11.70
CA ILE A 58 8.45 4.87 -12.38
C ILE A 58 8.20 6.08 -11.47
N HIS A 59 8.67 7.25 -11.89
CA HIS A 59 8.50 8.51 -11.20
C HIS A 59 7.26 9.25 -11.68
N GLY A 60 6.40 9.70 -10.76
CA GLY A 60 5.29 10.58 -11.08
C GLY A 60 4.20 10.65 -10.01
N ASP A 61 3.23 11.52 -10.26
CA ASP A 61 2.13 11.81 -9.33
C ASP A 61 0.89 10.97 -9.63
N LEU A 62 0.60 10.04 -8.74
CA LEU A 62 -0.57 9.15 -8.82
C LEU A 62 -1.92 9.90 -8.77
N LYS A 63 -1.98 11.15 -8.32
CA LYS A 63 -3.19 11.99 -8.37
C LYS A 63 -3.57 12.38 -9.79
N ASN A 64 -2.61 12.35 -10.71
CA ASN A 64 -2.89 12.53 -12.13
C ASN A 64 -3.42 11.21 -12.73
N LYS A 65 -4.69 11.21 -13.14
CA LYS A 65 -5.36 10.03 -13.72
C LYS A 65 -4.65 9.45 -14.95
N ASP A 66 -4.04 10.32 -15.77
CA ASP A 66 -3.37 9.88 -17.01
C ASP A 66 -2.06 9.17 -16.72
N PHE A 67 -1.43 9.46 -15.58
CA PHE A 67 -0.23 8.77 -15.11
C PHE A 67 -0.48 7.28 -14.83
N SER A 68 -1.70 6.90 -14.45
CA SER A 68 -2.05 5.49 -14.26
C SER A 68 -1.92 4.67 -15.55
N ASN A 69 -2.30 5.24 -16.69
CA ASN A 69 -2.13 4.57 -17.99
C ASN A 69 -0.63 4.50 -18.38
N PHE A 70 0.14 5.52 -18.05
CA PHE A 70 1.59 5.51 -18.28
C PHE A 70 2.26 4.37 -17.49
N ILE A 71 1.96 4.21 -16.20
CA ILE A 71 2.47 3.11 -15.37
C ILE A 71 2.16 1.75 -16.02
N VAL A 72 0.91 1.54 -16.44
CA VAL A 72 0.49 0.28 -17.05
C VAL A 72 1.27 0.00 -18.33
N ASN A 73 1.44 1.00 -19.21
CA ASN A 73 2.17 0.84 -20.46
C ASN A 73 3.65 0.51 -20.21
N GLU A 74 4.34 1.25 -19.33
CA GLU A 74 5.73 0.97 -18.97
C GLU A 74 5.91 -0.45 -18.40
N THR A 75 4.99 -0.88 -17.54
CA THR A 75 5.02 -2.23 -16.97
C THR A 75 4.84 -3.29 -18.06
N LEU A 76 3.89 -3.09 -18.98
CA LEU A 76 3.61 -4.03 -20.07
C LEU A 76 4.75 -4.06 -21.09
N ASP A 77 5.33 -2.92 -21.42
CA ASP A 77 6.46 -2.82 -22.34
C ASP A 77 7.71 -3.52 -21.77
N CYS A 78 7.93 -3.40 -20.44
CA CYS A 78 9.06 -4.02 -19.77
C CYS A 78 8.87 -5.51 -19.52
N TYR A 79 7.68 -5.94 -19.05
CA TYR A 79 7.45 -7.29 -18.53
C TYR A 79 6.35 -8.08 -19.24
N GLY A 80 5.57 -7.46 -20.15
CA GLY A 80 4.55 -8.10 -20.97
C GLY A 80 3.26 -8.52 -20.24
N LYS A 81 3.15 -8.32 -18.91
CA LYS A 81 1.99 -8.69 -18.10
C LYS A 81 1.94 -7.95 -16.76
N ILE A 82 0.80 -8.06 -16.07
CA ILE A 82 0.62 -7.61 -14.68
C ILE A 82 -0.13 -8.71 -13.93
N ASP A 83 0.44 -9.19 -12.83
CA ASP A 83 -0.17 -10.25 -11.99
C ASP A 83 -0.66 -9.72 -10.64
N ILE A 84 0.03 -8.71 -10.09
CA ILE A 84 -0.19 -8.22 -8.73
C ILE A 84 -0.20 -6.68 -8.75
N LEU A 85 -1.18 -6.10 -8.05
CA LEU A 85 -1.21 -4.67 -7.74
C LEU A 85 -1.21 -4.45 -6.23
N VAL A 86 -0.24 -3.70 -5.72
CA VAL A 86 -0.17 -3.27 -4.32
C VAL A 86 -0.40 -1.76 -4.23
N ASN A 87 -1.60 -1.36 -3.82
CA ASN A 87 -1.96 0.01 -3.55
C ASN A 87 -1.58 0.37 -2.11
N ASN A 88 -0.44 1.02 -1.93
CA ASN A 88 0.08 1.36 -0.60
C ASN A 88 0.48 2.83 -0.45
N ALA A 89 0.52 3.61 -1.54
CA ALA A 89 0.77 5.05 -1.47
C ALA A 89 -0.30 5.75 -0.61
N GLY A 90 0.11 6.75 0.16
CA GLY A 90 -0.82 7.53 0.96
C GLY A 90 -0.13 8.56 1.83
N VAL A 91 -0.91 9.55 2.26
CA VAL A 91 -0.51 10.65 3.12
C VAL A 91 -1.39 10.69 4.36
N GLN A 92 -0.90 11.30 5.45
CA GLN A 92 -1.67 11.60 6.65
C GLN A 92 -1.28 12.98 7.20
N TYR A 93 -2.26 13.69 7.74
CA TYR A 93 -2.07 15.00 8.37
C TYR A 93 -2.84 15.02 9.69
N PHE A 94 -2.19 15.48 10.76
CA PHE A 94 -2.81 15.64 12.06
C PHE A 94 -3.54 16.96 12.17
N ALA A 95 -4.74 16.96 12.72
CA ALA A 95 -5.53 18.13 13.05
C ALA A 95 -6.25 17.90 14.38
N ASP A 96 -6.16 18.87 15.30
CA ASP A 96 -6.73 18.74 16.65
C ASP A 96 -8.28 18.72 16.61
N ASN A 97 -8.91 19.42 15.63
CA ASN A 97 -10.36 19.47 15.47
C ASN A 97 -10.75 19.34 13.98
N LEU A 98 -12.00 18.93 13.73
CA LEU A 98 -12.56 18.89 12.37
C LEU A 98 -12.49 20.26 11.67
N THR A 99 -12.70 21.35 12.42
CA THR A 99 -12.67 22.72 11.89
C THR A 99 -11.28 23.18 11.45
N ASP A 100 -10.22 22.50 11.89
CA ASP A 100 -8.83 22.82 11.54
C ASP A 100 -8.42 22.15 10.20
N ILE A 101 -9.23 21.21 9.71
CA ILE A 101 -9.04 20.56 8.41
C ILE A 101 -9.63 21.45 7.32
N SER A 102 -8.76 22.05 6.49
CA SER A 102 -9.24 22.82 5.35
C SER A 102 -9.86 21.89 4.27
N ASN A 103 -10.75 22.46 3.44
CA ASN A 103 -11.32 21.73 2.31
C ASN A 103 -10.21 21.23 1.35
N GLU A 104 -9.15 22.02 1.19
CA GLU A 104 -7.99 21.69 0.34
C GLU A 104 -7.20 20.51 0.91
N GLN A 105 -6.99 20.47 2.24
CA GLN A 105 -6.35 19.33 2.90
C GLN A 105 -7.17 18.06 2.75
N PHE A 106 -8.48 18.14 2.99
CA PHE A 106 -9.39 17.01 2.82
C PHE A 106 -9.37 16.48 1.38
N ASP A 107 -9.50 17.38 0.39
CA ASP A 107 -9.45 17.04 -1.04
C ASP A 107 -8.10 16.40 -1.43
N TYR A 108 -6.99 16.97 -0.91
CA TYR A 108 -5.65 16.43 -1.15
C TYR A 108 -5.48 15.02 -0.58
N THR A 109 -5.96 14.78 0.65
CA THR A 109 -5.94 13.46 1.29
C THR A 109 -6.76 12.45 0.49
N MET A 110 -7.97 12.82 0.06
CA MET A 110 -8.81 11.94 -0.75
C MET A 110 -8.20 11.66 -2.12
N LYS A 111 -7.64 12.65 -2.79
CA LYS A 111 -6.94 12.46 -4.07
C LYS A 111 -5.72 11.55 -3.93
N SER A 112 -4.94 11.73 -2.86
CA SER A 112 -3.72 10.94 -2.65
C SER A 112 -4.02 9.50 -2.24
N ASN A 113 -5.01 9.28 -1.36
CA ASN A 113 -5.23 7.97 -0.75
C ASN A 113 -6.30 7.12 -1.48
N ILE A 114 -7.27 7.76 -2.16
CA ILE A 114 -8.42 7.08 -2.77
C ILE A 114 -8.43 7.22 -4.28
N TYR A 115 -8.38 8.43 -4.81
CA TYR A 115 -8.50 8.64 -6.26
C TYR A 115 -7.33 8.00 -7.00
N SER A 116 -6.11 8.14 -6.47
CA SER A 116 -4.90 7.50 -7.01
C SER A 116 -5.04 5.98 -7.09
N MET A 117 -5.49 5.36 -5.98
CA MET A 117 -5.76 3.92 -5.93
C MET A 117 -6.84 3.50 -6.94
N PHE A 118 -7.93 4.25 -7.01
CA PHE A 118 -9.01 3.98 -7.95
C PHE A 118 -8.54 4.09 -9.41
N TYR A 119 -7.82 5.15 -9.76
CA TYR A 119 -7.32 5.35 -11.12
C TYR A 119 -6.40 4.23 -11.55
N LEU A 120 -5.42 3.89 -10.74
CA LEU A 120 -4.46 2.84 -11.07
C LEU A 120 -5.13 1.46 -11.12
N THR A 121 -6.00 1.14 -10.17
CA THR A 121 -6.76 -0.12 -10.18
C THR A 121 -7.59 -0.25 -11.45
N LYS A 122 -8.29 0.83 -11.84
CA LYS A 122 -9.09 0.86 -13.08
C LYS A 122 -8.23 0.68 -14.33
N ALA A 123 -7.04 1.30 -14.38
CA ALA A 123 -6.13 1.18 -15.50
C ALA A 123 -5.51 -0.22 -15.64
N VAL A 124 -5.17 -0.85 -14.51
CA VAL A 124 -4.57 -2.19 -14.46
C VAL A 124 -5.58 -3.31 -14.77
N LEU A 125 -6.84 -3.11 -14.38
CA LEU A 125 -7.89 -4.15 -14.41
C LEU A 125 -8.06 -4.88 -15.76
N PRO A 126 -7.99 -4.23 -16.95
CA PRO A 126 -8.10 -4.93 -18.23
C PRO A 126 -7.00 -5.95 -18.51
N TYR A 127 -5.87 -5.83 -17.83
CA TYR A 127 -4.67 -6.67 -18.04
C TYR A 127 -4.52 -7.77 -17.00
N LEU A 128 -5.31 -7.73 -15.93
CA LEU A 128 -5.32 -8.78 -14.91
C LEU A 128 -5.99 -10.05 -15.43
N LYS A 129 -5.37 -11.19 -15.16
CA LYS A 129 -5.87 -12.50 -15.53
C LYS A 129 -6.33 -13.31 -14.31
N SER A 130 -6.99 -14.43 -14.54
CA SER A 130 -7.33 -15.40 -13.49
C SER A 130 -6.08 -15.73 -12.65
N GLY A 131 -6.21 -15.68 -11.34
CA GLY A 131 -5.12 -15.86 -10.37
C GLY A 131 -4.36 -14.57 -10.00
N SER A 132 -4.73 -13.41 -10.57
CA SER A 132 -4.18 -12.11 -10.16
C SER A 132 -4.66 -11.69 -8.77
N SER A 133 -3.88 -10.80 -8.12
CA SER A 133 -4.18 -10.30 -6.78
C SER A 133 -4.05 -8.78 -6.71
N ILE A 134 -5.04 -8.12 -6.11
CA ILE A 134 -5.00 -6.70 -5.73
C ILE A 134 -4.93 -6.62 -4.20
N ILE A 135 -3.97 -5.89 -3.67
CA ILE A 135 -3.75 -5.74 -2.23
C ILE A 135 -3.73 -4.25 -1.90
N ASN A 136 -4.70 -3.83 -1.10
CA ASN A 136 -4.85 -2.44 -0.68
C ASN A 136 -4.33 -2.26 0.75
N THR A 137 -3.75 -1.11 1.06
CA THR A 137 -3.30 -0.79 2.42
C THR A 137 -4.27 0.21 3.06
N THR A 138 -5.07 -0.28 4.01
CA THR A 138 -5.91 0.53 4.90
C THR A 138 -5.13 0.91 6.17
N SER A 139 -5.76 0.98 7.32
CA SER A 139 -5.14 1.28 8.61
C SER A 139 -5.99 0.74 9.75
N ILE A 140 -5.36 0.40 10.88
CA ILE A 140 -6.03 0.14 12.15
C ILE A 140 -6.91 1.33 12.60
N THR A 141 -6.50 2.55 12.28
CA THR A 141 -7.21 3.77 12.67
C THR A 141 -8.64 3.82 12.12
N THR A 142 -8.92 3.11 11.02
CA THR A 142 -10.27 2.93 10.48
C THR A 142 -11.20 2.23 11.46
N TYR A 143 -10.68 1.37 12.31
CA TYR A 143 -11.44 0.55 13.26
C TYR A 143 -11.46 1.14 14.66
N ASN A 144 -10.37 1.80 15.06
CA ASN A 144 -10.27 2.44 16.37
C ASN A 144 -10.92 3.84 16.40
N GLY A 145 -10.92 4.54 15.26
CA GLY A 145 -11.33 5.95 15.19
C GLY A 145 -10.29 6.87 15.82
N GLU A 146 -9.31 7.32 15.02
CA GLU A 146 -8.29 8.27 15.49
C GLU A 146 -8.79 9.70 15.30
N GLY A 147 -9.09 10.40 16.42
CA GLY A 147 -9.80 11.68 16.39
C GLY A 147 -8.99 12.84 15.81
N ASP A 148 -7.67 12.75 15.80
CA ASP A 148 -6.76 13.75 15.22
C ASP A 148 -6.32 13.44 13.79
N LEU A 149 -6.93 12.39 13.15
CA LEU A 149 -6.66 11.94 11.78
C LEU A 149 -7.94 11.77 10.95
N ILE A 150 -8.92 12.67 11.08
CA ILE A 150 -10.28 12.48 10.55
C ILE A 150 -10.30 12.26 9.04
N ASP A 151 -9.61 13.08 8.25
CA ASP A 151 -9.52 12.96 6.80
C ASP A 151 -8.81 11.66 6.37
N TYR A 152 -7.72 11.32 7.06
CA TYR A 152 -6.98 10.07 6.84
C TYR A 152 -7.85 8.83 7.15
N VAL A 153 -8.48 8.79 8.33
CA VAL A 153 -9.38 7.69 8.73
C VAL A 153 -10.52 7.52 7.74
N THR A 154 -11.12 8.65 7.31
CA THR A 154 -12.16 8.64 6.27
C THR A 154 -11.65 8.00 4.98
N SER A 155 -10.48 8.39 4.52
CA SER A 155 -9.88 7.81 3.31
C SER A 155 -9.57 6.31 3.47
N LYS A 156 -9.06 5.90 4.63
CA LYS A 156 -8.73 4.49 4.90
C LYS A 156 -9.97 3.63 5.09
N GLY A 157 -11.08 4.20 5.58
CA GLY A 157 -12.40 3.56 5.61
C GLY A 157 -12.96 3.33 4.20
N ALA A 158 -12.80 4.30 3.31
CA ALA A 158 -13.20 4.16 1.90
C ALA A 158 -12.46 3.00 1.20
N ILE A 159 -11.17 2.77 1.52
CA ILE A 159 -10.39 1.62 1.01
C ILE A 159 -11.03 0.30 1.42
N VAL A 160 -11.54 0.17 2.64
CA VAL A 160 -12.22 -1.06 3.10
C VAL A 160 -13.48 -1.34 2.28
N GLY A 161 -14.33 -0.31 2.09
CA GLY A 161 -15.53 -0.42 1.26
C GLY A 161 -15.19 -0.79 -0.18
N PHE A 162 -14.22 -0.11 -0.78
CA PHE A 162 -13.73 -0.39 -2.13
C PHE A 162 -13.20 -1.81 -2.27
N THR A 163 -12.38 -2.28 -1.33
CA THR A 163 -11.83 -3.65 -1.31
C THR A 163 -12.91 -4.70 -1.34
N ARG A 164 -13.91 -4.59 -0.46
CA ARG A 164 -15.01 -5.55 -0.36
C ARG A 164 -15.89 -5.58 -1.60
N ALA A 165 -16.28 -4.40 -2.11
CA ALA A 165 -17.09 -4.29 -3.31
C ALA A 165 -16.36 -4.84 -4.55
N LEU A 166 -15.09 -4.49 -4.72
CA LEU A 166 -14.28 -4.94 -5.85
C LEU A 166 -14.00 -6.45 -5.77
N ALA A 167 -13.78 -6.99 -4.57
CA ALA A 167 -13.61 -8.43 -4.36
C ALA A 167 -14.83 -9.22 -4.86
N THR A 168 -16.04 -8.78 -4.48
CA THR A 168 -17.29 -9.41 -4.94
C THR A 168 -17.44 -9.33 -6.47
N ASN A 169 -17.09 -8.18 -7.06
CA ASN A 169 -17.17 -7.96 -8.51
C ASN A 169 -16.19 -8.84 -9.29
N LEU A 170 -14.99 -9.06 -8.77
CA LEU A 170 -13.91 -9.76 -9.48
C LEU A 170 -13.78 -11.25 -9.13
N ALA A 171 -14.43 -11.73 -8.08
CA ALA A 171 -14.40 -13.14 -7.68
C ALA A 171 -14.80 -14.10 -8.81
N PRO A 172 -15.85 -13.83 -9.66
CA PRO A 172 -16.18 -14.68 -10.79
C PRO A 172 -15.08 -14.80 -11.84
N LYS A 173 -14.14 -13.82 -11.88
CA LYS A 173 -12.97 -13.82 -12.76
C LYS A 173 -11.75 -14.48 -12.12
N ASN A 174 -11.89 -15.01 -10.91
CA ASN A 174 -10.79 -15.55 -10.09
C ASN A 174 -9.66 -14.52 -9.87
N ILE A 175 -10.02 -13.24 -9.67
CA ILE A 175 -9.12 -12.18 -9.27
C ILE A 175 -9.44 -11.83 -7.81
N ARG A 176 -8.45 -11.93 -6.94
CA ARG A 176 -8.62 -11.69 -5.51
C ARG A 176 -8.32 -10.24 -5.17
N VAL A 177 -9.11 -9.68 -4.26
CA VAL A 177 -8.90 -8.32 -3.76
C VAL A 177 -8.98 -8.34 -2.24
N ASN A 178 -7.89 -7.99 -1.57
CA ASN A 178 -7.82 -7.96 -0.11
C ASN A 178 -7.18 -6.66 0.38
N ALA A 179 -7.28 -6.40 1.66
CA ALA A 179 -6.60 -5.28 2.28
C ALA A 179 -5.76 -5.74 3.48
N VAL A 180 -4.73 -4.96 3.78
CA VAL A 180 -3.95 -5.06 5.02
C VAL A 180 -4.23 -3.82 5.85
N ALA A 181 -4.47 -3.98 7.16
CA ALA A 181 -4.64 -2.90 8.12
C ALA A 181 -3.45 -2.88 9.10
N PRO A 182 -2.41 -2.10 8.80
CA PRO A 182 -1.27 -1.93 9.70
C PRO A 182 -1.67 -1.22 11.00
N GLY A 183 -1.08 -1.64 12.11
CA GLY A 183 -0.98 -0.86 13.34
C GLY A 183 0.21 0.12 13.28
N PRO A 184 0.81 0.46 14.44
CA PRO A 184 1.98 1.32 14.49
C PRO A 184 3.22 0.59 13.95
N PHE A 185 3.75 1.09 12.84
CA PHE A 185 5.00 0.60 12.22
C PHE A 185 6.02 1.74 12.10
N TRP A 186 7.29 1.44 12.36
CA TRP A 186 8.39 2.36 12.14
C TRP A 186 8.59 2.60 10.63
N THR A 187 8.10 3.75 10.16
CA THR A 187 8.20 4.19 8.76
C THR A 187 8.52 5.67 8.70
N ALA A 188 9.02 6.15 7.58
CA ALA A 188 9.29 7.56 7.34
C ALA A 188 8.03 8.47 7.50
N LEU A 189 6.84 7.90 7.34
CA LEU A 189 5.58 8.61 7.53
C LEU A 189 5.42 9.15 8.96
N GLN A 190 5.95 8.46 9.96
CA GLN A 190 5.80 8.85 11.37
C GLN A 190 6.55 10.16 11.70
N PRO A 191 7.86 10.28 11.47
CA PRO A 191 8.55 11.54 11.71
C PRO A 191 8.12 12.66 10.76
N ALA A 192 7.60 12.36 9.58
CA ALA A 192 7.09 13.34 8.63
C ALA A 192 5.76 13.99 9.06
N SER A 193 4.97 13.31 9.92
CA SER A 193 3.62 13.77 10.27
C SER A 193 3.42 14.03 11.77
N ARG A 194 4.18 13.38 12.67
CA ARG A 194 4.03 13.48 14.14
C ARG A 194 4.92 14.59 14.73
N LYS A 195 4.50 15.13 15.89
CA LYS A 195 5.32 16.02 16.71
C LYS A 195 6.55 15.23 17.24
N ALA A 196 7.73 15.82 17.20
CA ALA A 196 8.99 15.16 17.59
C ALA A 196 8.95 14.53 19.01
N LYS A 197 8.22 15.14 19.95
CA LYS A 197 8.07 14.65 21.32
C LYS A 197 7.33 13.30 21.43
N ASP A 198 6.50 12.94 20.43
CA ASP A 198 5.67 11.74 20.44
C ASP A 198 6.37 10.54 19.78
N ILE A 199 7.48 10.79 19.07
CA ILE A 199 8.25 9.78 18.36
C ILE A 199 8.86 8.71 19.30
N PRO A 200 9.51 9.06 20.44
CA PRO A 200 10.16 8.08 21.32
C PRO A 200 9.19 7.03 21.91
N THR A 201 7.92 7.38 22.08
CA THR A 201 6.90 6.52 22.69
C THR A 201 5.97 5.88 21.65
N PHE A 202 6.23 6.08 20.35
CA PHE A 202 5.38 5.57 19.28
C PHE A 202 5.25 4.04 19.34
N GLY A 203 4.02 3.54 19.40
CA GLY A 203 3.68 2.12 19.48
C GLY A 203 3.87 1.47 20.87
N SER A 204 4.36 2.21 21.89
CA SER A 204 4.60 1.66 23.24
C SER A 204 3.32 1.42 24.05
N THR A 205 2.21 2.00 23.65
CA THR A 205 0.90 1.87 24.33
C THR A 205 0.19 0.56 23.99
N GLY A 206 0.44 0.00 22.81
CA GLY A 206 -0.16 -1.27 22.37
C GLY A 206 0.25 -2.48 23.22
N PRO A 207 -0.46 -3.62 23.08
CA PRO A 207 -0.18 -4.84 23.87
C PRO A 207 1.25 -5.36 23.71
N MET A 208 1.87 -5.28 22.52
CA MET A 208 3.25 -5.71 22.29
C MET A 208 4.30 -4.67 22.74
N LYS A 209 3.88 -3.52 23.28
CA LYS A 209 4.73 -2.46 23.85
C LYS A 209 5.82 -1.91 22.93
N ARG A 210 5.64 -2.04 21.62
CA ARG A 210 6.54 -1.50 20.59
C ARG A 210 5.81 -1.31 19.27
N ALA A 211 6.35 -0.44 18.45
CA ALA A 211 6.01 -0.42 17.03
C ALA A 211 6.56 -1.65 16.29
N GLY A 212 5.86 -2.10 15.27
CA GLY A 212 6.35 -3.12 14.33
C GLY A 212 7.44 -2.56 13.42
N GLN A 213 8.32 -3.44 12.96
CA GLN A 213 9.28 -3.12 11.90
C GLN A 213 8.67 -3.42 10.52
N PRO A 214 8.98 -2.67 9.46
CA PRO A 214 8.43 -2.87 8.13
C PRO A 214 8.49 -4.30 7.60
N TYR A 215 9.55 -5.06 7.91
CA TYR A 215 9.69 -6.45 7.48
C TYR A 215 8.69 -7.40 8.18
N GLU A 216 8.20 -7.06 9.38
CA GLU A 216 7.26 -7.90 10.13
C GLU A 216 5.86 -7.93 9.49
N ILE A 217 5.52 -6.95 8.66
CA ILE A 217 4.26 -6.92 7.91
C ILE A 217 4.41 -7.41 6.47
N ALA A 218 5.61 -7.43 5.91
CA ALA A 218 5.82 -7.75 4.49
C ALA A 218 5.36 -9.18 4.14
N ALA A 219 5.49 -10.13 5.05
CA ALA A 219 5.09 -11.52 4.84
C ALA A 219 3.59 -11.69 4.53
N ILE A 220 2.70 -10.85 5.10
CA ILE A 220 1.28 -10.92 4.79
C ILE A 220 0.98 -10.49 3.36
N TYR A 221 1.73 -9.54 2.81
CA TYR A 221 1.61 -9.16 1.41
C TYR A 221 2.06 -10.29 0.48
N VAL A 222 3.13 -11.03 0.84
CA VAL A 222 3.56 -12.23 0.11
C VAL A 222 2.46 -13.28 0.11
N TYR A 223 1.87 -13.59 1.28
CA TYR A 223 0.75 -14.51 1.41
C TYR A 223 -0.42 -14.09 0.50
N LEU A 224 -0.85 -12.83 0.57
CA LEU A 224 -1.97 -12.34 -0.22
C LEU A 224 -1.69 -12.30 -1.74
N ALA A 225 -0.44 -12.20 -2.15
CA ALA A 225 -0.01 -12.26 -3.54
C ALA A 225 0.13 -13.69 -4.08
N SER A 226 0.35 -14.65 -3.19
CA SER A 226 0.63 -16.06 -3.54
C SER A 226 -0.63 -16.91 -3.71
N ASN A 227 -0.45 -18.14 -4.20
CA ASN A 227 -1.51 -19.12 -4.30
C ASN A 227 -1.96 -19.67 -2.93
N ASP A 228 -1.17 -19.46 -1.86
CA ASP A 228 -1.55 -19.87 -0.51
C ASP A 228 -2.80 -19.16 -0.01
N SER A 229 -3.10 -17.98 -0.59
CA SER A 229 -4.32 -17.21 -0.32
C SER A 229 -5.41 -17.41 -1.39
N SER A 230 -5.40 -18.53 -2.14
CA SER A 230 -6.32 -18.77 -3.27
C SER A 230 -7.80 -18.71 -2.91
N TYR A 231 -8.16 -18.94 -1.65
CA TYR A 231 -9.55 -18.84 -1.15
C TYR A 231 -9.79 -17.61 -0.27
N THR A 232 -8.87 -16.63 -0.29
CA THR A 232 -8.94 -15.40 0.50
C THR A 232 -9.22 -14.20 -0.40
N THR A 233 -10.45 -13.66 -0.34
CA THR A 233 -10.83 -12.42 -1.06
C THR A 233 -11.83 -11.61 -0.22
N GLY A 234 -11.83 -10.28 -0.37
CA GLY A 234 -12.69 -9.36 0.37
C GLY A 234 -12.30 -9.17 1.83
N GLN A 235 -11.16 -9.70 2.26
CA GLN A 235 -10.72 -9.66 3.65
C GLN A 235 -9.86 -8.43 3.95
N VAL A 236 -9.90 -8.01 5.21
CA VAL A 236 -8.95 -7.03 5.77
C VAL A 236 -8.16 -7.73 6.84
N ILE A 237 -6.86 -7.90 6.61
CA ILE A 237 -5.98 -8.60 7.55
C ILE A 237 -5.26 -7.58 8.42
N HIS A 238 -5.46 -7.70 9.73
CA HIS A 238 -4.86 -6.84 10.73
C HIS A 238 -3.47 -7.32 11.12
N VAL A 239 -2.48 -6.42 11.05
CA VAL A 239 -1.12 -6.65 11.57
C VAL A 239 -0.78 -5.44 12.45
N ASN A 240 -1.02 -5.54 13.77
CA ASN A 240 -1.11 -4.37 14.62
C ASN A 240 -0.60 -4.55 16.07
N GLY A 241 0.14 -5.62 16.36
CA GLY A 241 0.65 -5.85 17.71
C GLY A 241 -0.43 -6.07 18.78
N GLY A 242 -1.66 -6.40 18.38
CA GLY A 242 -2.80 -6.66 19.27
C GLY A 242 -3.60 -5.41 19.66
N GLU A 243 -3.35 -4.24 19.05
CA GLU A 243 -4.10 -3.00 19.36
C GLU A 243 -5.58 -3.09 18.97
N TYR A 244 -5.89 -3.82 17.91
CA TYR A 244 -7.26 -4.12 17.51
C TYR A 244 -7.46 -5.64 17.41
N LYS A 245 -8.58 -6.11 17.95
CA LYS A 245 -8.99 -7.52 17.99
C LYS A 245 -10.44 -7.58 17.48
N GLY A 246 -10.60 -7.53 16.18
CA GLY A 246 -11.90 -7.53 15.51
C GLY A 246 -12.39 -8.88 15.12
#